data_8c8972887308f557b1522cec76b52814
#
_entry.id   8c8972887308f557b1522cec76b52814
#
_cell.length_a   1.000
_cell.length_b   1.000
_cell.length_c   1.000
_cell.angle_alpha   90.00
_cell.angle_beta   90.00
_cell.angle_gamma   90.00
#
_symmetry.space_group_name_H-M   'P 1'
#
loop_
_entity.id
_entity.type
_entity.pdbx_description
1 polymer ?
#
loop_
_entity_poly.entity_id
_entity_poly.type
_entity_poly.pdbx_seq_one_letter_code
_entity_poly.pdbx_strand_id
1 'polypeptide(L)'
;MLARAILIVFTALITAAVQTQPEATRPPDPARDSIVRLVIQIQRADYEGDRAALKRLHDELTPVPEDNKLASRVLYWRGFVMWRRAINGFNETPTPNDLENDLTQAVADFKESIARDPGFAESKIGAASSLGYMMYLHRKDQARVQELFQQSSPLLKEALAAAPDNPRLLWVLGPIRWSSPPERGGGQDKAFELYNRGLQEIRKQKPPGDPLEPSWGQAELLMNLAWSNLNRTTPDLKAAEEDAQAALKLVPYWHYVRDILVPQIQAAQAKPAKPTAVYP
;
A
#
# COMPACT_ATOMS: atom_id res chain seq x y z
N MET A 1 -51.74 67.49 -5.85
CA MET A 1 -50.51 67.32 -5.03
C MET A 1 -50.51 65.88 -4.52
N LEU A 2 -49.72 65.00 -5.15
CA LEU A 2 -49.58 63.55 -4.76
C LEU A 2 -48.37 63.42 -3.87
N ALA A 3 -48.59 63.00 -2.62
CA ALA A 3 -47.53 62.58 -1.73
C ALA A 3 -47.15 61.15 -1.99
N ARG A 4 -45.91 60.89 -2.41
CA ARG A 4 -45.33 59.55 -2.53
C ARG A 4 -44.76 59.13 -1.18
N ALA A 5 -45.34 58.06 -0.61
CA ALA A 5 -44.79 57.33 0.54
C ALA A 5 -43.69 56.39 0.07
N ILE A 6 -42.47 56.57 0.62
CA ILE A 6 -41.36 55.65 0.38
C ILE A 6 -41.40 54.59 1.48
N LEU A 7 -41.64 53.33 1.09
CA LEU A 7 -41.58 52.16 1.99
C LEU A 7 -40.13 51.63 2.03
N ILE A 8 -39.44 51.79 3.14
CA ILE A 8 -38.12 51.26 3.37
C ILE A 8 -38.30 49.83 3.96
N VAL A 9 -37.96 48.82 3.15
CA VAL A 9 -37.91 47.41 3.60
C VAL A 9 -36.54 47.14 4.18
N PHE A 10 -36.48 46.98 5.52
CA PHE A 10 -35.30 46.48 6.20
C PHE A 10 -35.20 44.96 6.05
N THR A 11 -34.29 44.47 5.21
CA THR A 11 -33.92 43.04 5.12
C THR A 11 -32.89 42.74 6.22
N ALA A 12 -33.33 42.10 7.28
CA ALA A 12 -32.41 41.55 8.29
C ALA A 12 -31.70 40.32 7.75
N LEU A 13 -30.41 40.44 7.47
CA LEU A 13 -29.54 39.26 7.19
C LEU A 13 -29.29 38.54 8.52
N ILE A 14 -29.96 37.39 8.67
CA ILE A 14 -29.62 36.43 9.73
C ILE A 14 -28.39 35.64 9.26
N THR A 15 -27.21 36.03 9.73
CA THR A 15 -26.00 35.24 9.64
C THR A 15 -26.11 34.05 10.60
N ALA A 16 -26.50 32.87 10.08
CA ALA A 16 -26.40 31.62 10.83
C ALA A 16 -24.92 31.34 11.04
N ALA A 17 -24.41 31.54 12.24
CA ALA A 17 -23.12 31.02 12.64
C ALA A 17 -23.20 29.49 12.66
N VAL A 18 -22.53 28.85 11.70
CA VAL A 18 -22.29 27.41 11.73
C VAL A 18 -21.38 27.16 12.93
N GLN A 19 -21.96 26.77 14.04
CA GLN A 19 -21.21 26.20 15.17
C GLN A 19 -20.66 24.88 14.71
N THR A 20 -19.37 24.83 14.36
CA THR A 20 -18.60 23.60 14.29
C THR A 20 -18.59 22.98 15.68
N GLN A 21 -19.41 21.95 15.90
CA GLN A 21 -19.31 21.15 17.11
C GLN A 21 -17.88 20.59 17.15
N PRO A 22 -17.17 20.71 18.29
CA PRO A 22 -15.89 20.03 18.45
C PRO A 22 -16.15 18.53 18.29
N GLU A 23 -15.32 17.90 17.45
CA GLU A 23 -15.32 16.46 17.24
C GLU A 23 -15.27 15.79 18.61
N ALA A 24 -16.31 15.05 18.96
CA ALA A 24 -16.43 14.43 20.27
C ALA A 24 -15.22 13.53 20.48
N THR A 25 -14.32 13.92 21.36
CA THR A 25 -13.17 13.12 21.74
C THR A 25 -13.68 11.79 22.27
N ARG A 26 -13.37 10.69 21.55
CA ARG A 26 -13.74 9.33 21.97
C ARG A 26 -13.21 9.09 23.39
N PRO A 27 -14.00 8.48 24.29
CA PRO A 27 -13.50 8.12 25.62
C PRO A 27 -12.18 7.34 25.51
N PRO A 28 -11.25 7.49 26.44
CA PRO A 28 -10.01 6.73 26.47
C PRO A 28 -10.30 5.22 26.43
N ASP A 29 -9.72 4.53 25.48
CA ASP A 29 -9.78 3.06 25.35
C ASP A 29 -8.33 2.52 25.38
N PRO A 30 -7.81 2.16 26.58
CA PRO A 30 -6.42 1.73 26.72
C PRO A 30 -6.05 0.52 25.87
N ALA A 31 -7.02 -0.39 25.63
CA ALA A 31 -6.79 -1.58 24.81
C ALA A 31 -6.58 -1.17 23.33
N ARG A 32 -7.47 -0.33 22.81
CA ARG A 32 -7.36 0.22 21.46
C ARG A 32 -6.10 1.08 21.29
N ASP A 33 -5.76 1.91 22.26
CA ASP A 33 -4.55 2.74 22.22
C ASP A 33 -3.28 1.87 22.21
N SER A 34 -3.31 0.71 22.86
CA SER A 34 -2.23 -0.27 22.78
C SER A 34 -2.09 -0.84 21.38
N ILE A 35 -3.19 -1.20 20.73
CA ILE A 35 -3.20 -1.67 19.34
C ILE A 35 -2.64 -0.60 18.39
N VAL A 36 -3.04 0.66 18.55
CA VAL A 36 -2.52 1.78 17.73
C VAL A 36 -1.01 1.91 17.88
N ARG A 37 -0.47 1.79 19.10
CA ARG A 37 0.99 1.81 19.33
C ARG A 37 1.70 0.64 18.63
N LEU A 38 1.11 -0.54 18.65
CA LEU A 38 1.66 -1.70 17.92
C LEU A 38 1.66 -1.46 16.40
N VAL A 39 0.60 -0.88 15.84
CA VAL A 39 0.53 -0.54 14.42
C VAL A 39 1.65 0.42 14.00
N ILE A 40 1.94 1.43 14.81
CA ILE A 40 3.06 2.36 14.55
C ILE A 40 4.40 1.61 14.55
N GLN A 41 4.61 0.71 15.52
CA GLN A 41 5.84 -0.11 15.59
C GLN A 41 5.95 -1.08 14.40
N ILE A 42 4.83 -1.66 13.96
CA ILE A 42 4.75 -2.54 12.79
C ILE A 42 5.22 -1.81 11.53
N GLN A 43 4.66 -0.62 11.26
CA GLN A 43 5.05 0.16 10.08
C GLN A 43 6.53 0.55 10.14
N ARG A 44 7.05 0.88 11.32
CA ARG A 44 8.47 1.17 11.50
C ARG A 44 9.33 -0.06 11.24
N ALA A 45 9.04 -1.19 11.86
CA ALA A 45 9.79 -2.44 11.69
C ALA A 45 9.78 -2.93 10.24
N ASP A 46 8.66 -2.74 9.52
CA ASP A 46 8.55 -3.05 8.09
C ASP A 46 9.55 -2.23 7.26
N TYR A 47 9.56 -0.92 7.42
CA TYR A 47 10.49 -0.07 6.68
C TYR A 47 11.95 -0.27 7.09
N GLU A 48 12.22 -0.60 8.35
CA GLU A 48 13.58 -0.95 8.83
C GLU A 48 14.03 -2.33 8.32
N GLY A 49 13.14 -3.15 7.78
CA GLY A 49 13.43 -4.52 7.33
C GLY A 49 13.60 -5.50 8.50
N ASP A 50 13.14 -5.12 9.71
CA ASP A 50 13.31 -5.95 10.92
C ASP A 50 12.27 -7.07 10.97
N ARG A 51 12.60 -8.19 10.31
CA ARG A 51 11.76 -9.39 10.27
C ARG A 51 11.53 -10.02 11.64
N ALA A 52 12.48 -9.90 12.56
CA ALA A 52 12.34 -10.44 13.92
C ALA A 52 11.34 -9.63 14.73
N ALA A 53 11.43 -8.29 14.66
CA ALA A 53 10.45 -7.41 15.28
C ALA A 53 9.05 -7.63 14.69
N LEU A 54 8.92 -7.77 13.36
CA LEU A 54 7.64 -8.06 12.72
C LEU A 54 7.00 -9.34 13.29
N LYS A 55 7.77 -10.44 13.42
CA LYS A 55 7.25 -11.69 14.01
C LYS A 55 6.74 -11.50 15.43
N ARG A 56 7.49 -10.81 16.28
CA ARG A 56 7.10 -10.51 17.65
C ARG A 56 5.83 -9.66 17.71
N LEU A 57 5.76 -8.59 16.88
CA LEU A 57 4.61 -7.69 16.84
C LEU A 57 3.33 -8.37 16.33
N HIS A 58 3.45 -9.35 15.42
CA HIS A 58 2.33 -10.21 15.05
C HIS A 58 1.74 -10.94 16.26
N ASP A 59 2.62 -11.53 17.10
CA ASP A 59 2.20 -12.29 18.26
C ASP A 59 1.60 -11.37 19.35
N GLU A 60 2.09 -10.13 19.49
CA GLU A 60 1.57 -9.11 20.40
C GLU A 60 0.18 -8.57 20.03
N LEU A 61 -0.24 -8.70 18.75
CA LEU A 61 -1.62 -8.38 18.30
C LEU A 61 -2.64 -9.46 18.70
N THR A 62 -2.40 -10.17 19.77
CA THR A 62 -3.28 -11.21 20.35
C THR A 62 -3.60 -10.86 21.81
N PRO A 63 -4.84 -11.04 22.29
CA PRO A 63 -6.02 -11.62 21.62
C PRO A 63 -6.70 -10.65 20.64
N VAL A 64 -7.42 -11.20 19.66
CA VAL A 64 -8.25 -10.41 18.73
C VAL A 64 -9.51 -9.94 19.48
N PRO A 65 -9.90 -8.65 19.38
CA PRO A 65 -11.10 -8.12 20.01
C PRO A 65 -12.40 -8.82 19.54
N GLU A 66 -13.46 -8.76 20.35
CA GLU A 66 -14.77 -9.32 19.99
C GLU A 66 -15.54 -8.44 18.99
N ASP A 67 -15.41 -7.11 19.08
CA ASP A 67 -16.05 -6.19 18.14
C ASP A 67 -15.58 -6.45 16.71
N ASN A 68 -16.51 -6.76 15.81
CA ASN A 68 -16.20 -7.19 14.45
C ASN A 68 -15.39 -6.17 13.66
N LYS A 69 -15.68 -4.88 13.80
CA LYS A 69 -14.95 -3.84 13.06
C LYS A 69 -13.53 -3.70 13.57
N LEU A 70 -13.35 -3.64 14.89
CA LEU A 70 -12.03 -3.58 15.51
C LEU A 70 -11.25 -4.87 15.23
N ALA A 71 -11.90 -6.03 15.35
CA ALA A 71 -11.32 -7.34 15.03
C ALA A 71 -10.79 -7.37 13.59
N SER A 72 -11.61 -6.92 12.64
CA SER A 72 -11.19 -6.85 11.23
C SER A 72 -9.91 -6.01 11.05
N ARG A 73 -9.80 -4.87 11.73
CA ARG A 73 -8.59 -4.02 11.64
C ARG A 73 -7.37 -4.68 12.30
N VAL A 74 -7.54 -5.30 13.45
CA VAL A 74 -6.46 -6.05 14.11
C VAL A 74 -5.98 -7.21 13.23
N LEU A 75 -6.89 -7.99 12.67
CA LEU A 75 -6.58 -9.10 11.78
C LEU A 75 -5.93 -8.63 10.47
N TYR A 76 -6.36 -7.49 9.93
CA TYR A 76 -5.66 -6.85 8.81
C TYR A 76 -4.20 -6.56 9.15
N TRP A 77 -3.92 -5.91 10.29
CA TRP A 77 -2.55 -5.59 10.69
C TRP A 77 -1.74 -6.84 11.00
N ARG A 78 -2.33 -7.91 11.52
CA ARG A 78 -1.67 -9.22 11.65
C ARG A 78 -1.27 -9.77 10.29
N GLY A 79 -2.20 -9.80 9.35
CA GLY A 79 -1.92 -10.21 7.97
C GLY A 79 -0.87 -9.32 7.30
N PHE A 80 -0.94 -7.99 7.50
CA PHE A 80 0.04 -7.03 7.01
C PHE A 80 1.45 -7.36 7.52
N VAL A 81 1.61 -7.59 8.81
CA VAL A 81 2.91 -7.94 9.41
C VAL A 81 3.56 -9.14 8.71
N MET A 82 2.81 -10.23 8.56
CA MET A 82 3.34 -11.47 7.98
C MET A 82 3.60 -11.31 6.48
N TRP A 83 2.73 -10.60 5.77
CA TRP A 83 2.94 -10.25 4.37
C TRP A 83 4.21 -9.40 4.18
N ARG A 84 4.40 -8.34 4.98
CA ARG A 84 5.58 -7.47 4.88
C ARG A 84 6.86 -8.19 5.35
N ARG A 85 6.75 -9.08 6.34
CA ARG A 85 7.86 -9.93 6.77
C ARG A 85 8.36 -10.82 5.63
N ALA A 86 7.45 -11.40 4.85
CA ALA A 86 7.80 -12.15 3.66
C ALA A 86 8.44 -11.27 2.58
N ILE A 87 7.86 -10.09 2.28
CA ILE A 87 8.41 -9.14 1.29
C ILE A 87 9.85 -8.75 1.66
N ASN A 88 10.10 -8.39 2.91
CA ASN A 88 11.45 -8.07 3.38
C ASN A 88 12.41 -9.25 3.22
N GLY A 89 11.94 -10.48 3.46
CA GLY A 89 12.76 -11.70 3.29
C GLY A 89 13.17 -11.99 1.86
N PHE A 90 12.41 -11.56 0.85
CA PHE A 90 12.85 -11.68 -0.56
C PHE A 90 14.09 -10.83 -0.87
N ASN A 91 14.41 -9.85 -0.04
CA ASN A 91 15.59 -9.00 -0.20
C ASN A 91 16.81 -9.48 0.60
N GLU A 92 16.68 -10.53 1.41
CA GLU A 92 17.77 -11.10 2.19
C GLU A 92 18.63 -12.08 1.37
N THR A 93 19.91 -12.20 1.75
CA THR A 93 20.84 -13.14 1.15
C THR A 93 21.60 -13.88 2.26
N PRO A 94 21.40 -15.20 2.42
CA PRO A 94 20.48 -16.07 1.64
C PRO A 94 19.01 -15.79 1.92
N THR A 95 18.15 -16.08 0.93
CA THR A 95 16.70 -15.97 1.10
C THR A 95 16.22 -16.93 2.19
N PRO A 96 15.46 -16.46 3.20
CA PRO A 96 14.93 -17.31 4.25
C PRO A 96 13.95 -18.38 3.76
N ASN A 97 13.92 -19.51 4.43
CA ASN A 97 13.04 -20.65 4.06
C ASN A 97 11.61 -20.51 4.58
N ASP A 98 11.32 -19.48 5.40
CA ASP A 98 10.04 -19.29 6.07
C ASP A 98 9.05 -18.39 5.31
N LEU A 99 9.40 -17.93 4.10
CA LEU A 99 8.57 -16.98 3.32
C LEU A 99 7.19 -17.55 2.99
N GLU A 100 7.08 -18.84 2.65
CA GLU A 100 5.79 -19.46 2.35
C GLU A 100 4.92 -19.56 3.60
N ASN A 101 5.50 -19.85 4.76
CA ASN A 101 4.78 -19.89 6.03
C ASN A 101 4.26 -18.49 6.40
N ASP A 102 5.08 -17.45 6.22
CA ASP A 102 4.69 -16.06 6.45
C ASP A 102 3.51 -15.67 5.54
N LEU A 103 3.58 -15.97 4.25
CA LEU A 103 2.52 -15.65 3.31
C LEU A 103 1.24 -16.46 3.58
N THR A 104 1.37 -17.71 4.00
CA THR A 104 0.23 -18.55 4.39
C THR A 104 -0.48 -17.97 5.61
N GLN A 105 0.27 -17.56 6.63
CA GLN A 105 -0.29 -16.91 7.81
C GLN A 105 -0.94 -15.56 7.44
N ALA A 106 -0.30 -14.77 6.58
CA ALA A 106 -0.87 -13.51 6.10
C ALA A 106 -2.23 -13.72 5.42
N VAL A 107 -2.33 -14.71 4.53
CA VAL A 107 -3.59 -15.06 3.85
C VAL A 107 -4.66 -15.48 4.85
N ALA A 108 -4.30 -16.26 5.88
CA ALA A 108 -5.24 -16.69 6.91
C ALA A 108 -5.79 -15.50 7.71
N ASP A 109 -4.92 -14.62 8.21
CA ASP A 109 -5.31 -13.43 8.98
C ASP A 109 -6.15 -12.46 8.12
N PHE A 110 -5.79 -12.23 6.85
CA PHE A 110 -6.60 -11.40 5.94
C PHE A 110 -7.97 -12.03 5.64
N LYS A 111 -8.06 -13.34 5.44
CA LYS A 111 -9.35 -14.02 5.23
C LYS A 111 -10.25 -13.91 6.46
N GLU A 112 -9.69 -14.03 7.66
CA GLU A 112 -10.45 -13.81 8.89
C GLU A 112 -10.88 -12.34 9.04
N SER A 113 -10.04 -11.38 8.69
CA SER A 113 -10.42 -9.96 8.62
C SER A 113 -11.59 -9.72 7.67
N ILE A 114 -11.58 -10.33 6.47
CA ILE A 114 -12.68 -10.26 5.50
C ILE A 114 -13.97 -10.88 6.07
N ALA A 115 -13.86 -11.98 6.81
CA ALA A 115 -15.03 -12.60 7.46
C ALA A 115 -15.68 -11.69 8.52
N ARG A 116 -14.88 -10.88 9.23
CA ARG A 116 -15.36 -9.89 10.21
C ARG A 116 -15.94 -8.62 9.56
N ASP A 117 -15.36 -8.16 8.46
CA ASP A 117 -15.82 -6.98 7.71
C ASP A 117 -15.63 -7.22 6.19
N PRO A 118 -16.63 -7.81 5.52
CA PRO A 118 -16.56 -8.07 4.08
C PRO A 118 -16.43 -6.82 3.20
N GLY A 119 -16.77 -5.64 3.74
CA GLY A 119 -16.64 -4.36 3.08
C GLY A 119 -15.23 -3.78 3.09
N PHE A 120 -14.34 -4.32 3.92
CA PHE A 120 -12.98 -3.80 4.06
C PHE A 120 -12.06 -4.28 2.93
N ALA A 121 -11.95 -3.48 1.88
CA ALA A 121 -11.21 -3.81 0.67
C ALA A 121 -9.71 -4.07 0.92
N GLU A 122 -9.10 -3.44 1.92
CA GLU A 122 -7.67 -3.58 2.23
C GLU A 122 -7.26 -5.02 2.53
N SER A 123 -8.09 -5.77 3.24
CA SER A 123 -7.80 -7.18 3.54
C SER A 123 -7.86 -8.05 2.30
N LYS A 124 -8.76 -7.75 1.35
CA LYS A 124 -8.80 -8.43 0.04
C LYS A 124 -7.55 -8.14 -0.77
N ILE A 125 -7.08 -6.89 -0.76
CA ILE A 125 -5.85 -6.46 -1.43
C ILE A 125 -4.64 -7.20 -0.85
N GLY A 126 -4.51 -7.22 0.48
CA GLY A 126 -3.42 -7.90 1.17
C GLY A 126 -3.40 -9.41 0.92
N ALA A 127 -4.56 -10.08 1.03
CA ALA A 127 -4.69 -11.52 0.73
C ALA A 127 -4.32 -11.83 -0.72
N ALA A 128 -4.83 -11.07 -1.67
CA ALA A 128 -4.54 -11.27 -3.10
C ALA A 128 -3.06 -11.06 -3.42
N SER A 129 -2.43 -10.05 -2.84
CA SER A 129 -1.00 -9.80 -3.00
C SER A 129 -0.15 -10.91 -2.38
N SER A 130 -0.49 -11.39 -1.17
CA SER A 130 0.20 -12.51 -0.53
C SER A 130 0.14 -13.77 -1.39
N LEU A 131 -1.03 -14.09 -1.97
CA LEU A 131 -1.18 -15.18 -2.93
C LEU A 131 -0.33 -14.96 -4.20
N GLY A 132 -0.18 -13.71 -4.64
CA GLY A 132 0.70 -13.33 -5.76
C GLY A 132 2.17 -13.66 -5.48
N TYR A 133 2.66 -13.35 -4.28
CA TYR A 133 4.02 -13.74 -3.87
C TYR A 133 4.19 -15.25 -3.73
N MET A 134 3.17 -15.99 -3.27
CA MET A 134 3.17 -17.45 -3.28
C MET A 134 3.24 -18.01 -4.72
N MET A 135 2.50 -17.42 -5.67
CA MET A 135 2.63 -17.80 -7.10
C MET A 135 4.06 -17.57 -7.62
N TYR A 136 4.72 -16.51 -7.18
CA TYR A 136 6.13 -16.27 -7.54
C TYR A 136 7.06 -17.33 -6.95
N LEU A 137 6.87 -17.75 -5.69
CA LEU A 137 7.63 -18.86 -5.09
C LEU A 137 7.45 -20.17 -5.88
N HIS A 138 6.23 -20.45 -6.28
CA HIS A 138 5.87 -21.67 -7.03
C HIS A 138 5.85 -21.51 -8.55
N ARG A 139 6.49 -20.48 -9.12
CA ARG A 139 6.41 -20.15 -10.55
C ARG A 139 6.80 -21.27 -11.51
N LYS A 140 7.47 -22.32 -11.05
CA LYS A 140 7.83 -23.52 -11.82
C LYS A 140 6.77 -24.62 -11.71
N ASP A 141 5.84 -24.55 -10.77
CA ASP A 141 4.73 -25.49 -10.57
C ASP A 141 3.43 -24.85 -11.08
N GLN A 142 3.09 -25.16 -12.33
CA GLN A 142 1.91 -24.57 -12.99
C GLN A 142 0.59 -24.95 -12.31
N ALA A 143 0.49 -26.16 -11.72
CA ALA A 143 -0.71 -26.60 -11.03
C ALA A 143 -0.92 -25.77 -9.75
N ARG A 144 0.14 -25.57 -8.98
CA ARG A 144 0.11 -24.75 -7.77
C ARG A 144 -0.17 -23.28 -8.10
N VAL A 145 0.45 -22.72 -9.13
CA VAL A 145 0.17 -21.34 -9.60
C VAL A 145 -1.30 -21.20 -9.99
N GLN A 146 -1.86 -22.16 -10.70
CA GLN A 146 -3.28 -22.10 -11.10
C GLN A 146 -4.23 -22.16 -9.89
N GLU A 147 -3.95 -23.00 -8.90
CA GLU A 147 -4.71 -23.07 -7.64
C GLU A 147 -4.67 -21.71 -6.89
N LEU A 148 -3.49 -21.12 -6.72
CA LEU A 148 -3.30 -19.84 -6.06
C LEU A 148 -3.99 -18.68 -6.83
N PHE A 149 -3.95 -18.75 -8.17
CA PHE A 149 -4.64 -17.77 -9.02
C PHE A 149 -6.17 -17.83 -8.85
N GLN A 150 -6.74 -19.03 -8.76
CA GLN A 150 -8.18 -19.21 -8.50
C GLN A 150 -8.59 -18.61 -7.16
N GLN A 151 -7.71 -18.62 -6.15
CA GLN A 151 -7.96 -17.98 -4.86
C GLN A 151 -7.80 -16.44 -4.92
N SER A 152 -6.79 -15.95 -5.64
CA SER A 152 -6.45 -14.52 -5.71
C SER A 152 -7.40 -13.71 -6.60
N SER A 153 -7.81 -14.27 -7.74
CA SER A 153 -8.58 -13.57 -8.76
C SER A 153 -9.92 -12.98 -8.26
N PRO A 154 -10.77 -13.72 -7.52
CA PRO A 154 -12.01 -13.14 -6.98
C PRO A 154 -11.74 -12.00 -5.98
N LEU A 155 -10.71 -12.09 -5.14
CA LEU A 155 -10.34 -11.05 -4.18
C LEU A 155 -9.96 -9.75 -4.88
N LEU A 156 -9.14 -9.83 -5.94
CA LEU A 156 -8.80 -8.65 -6.75
C LEU A 156 -10.02 -8.07 -7.47
N LYS A 157 -10.89 -8.92 -8.01
CA LYS A 157 -12.13 -8.47 -8.68
C LYS A 157 -13.05 -7.72 -7.72
N GLU A 158 -13.23 -8.24 -6.50
CA GLU A 158 -14.04 -7.61 -5.47
C GLU A 158 -13.40 -6.30 -4.97
N ALA A 159 -12.08 -6.27 -4.76
CA ALA A 159 -11.37 -5.06 -4.37
C ALA A 159 -11.46 -3.97 -5.44
N LEU A 160 -11.33 -4.32 -6.72
CA LEU A 160 -11.51 -3.40 -7.86
C LEU A 160 -12.94 -2.86 -7.95
N ALA A 161 -13.95 -3.69 -7.68
CA ALA A 161 -15.33 -3.25 -7.70
C ALA A 161 -15.66 -2.30 -6.53
N ALA A 162 -15.10 -2.57 -5.35
CA ALA A 162 -15.38 -1.80 -4.14
C ALA A 162 -14.57 -0.49 -4.06
N ALA A 163 -13.31 -0.50 -4.51
CA ALA A 163 -12.38 0.62 -4.32
C ALA A 163 -11.39 0.73 -5.51
N PRO A 164 -11.85 1.06 -6.73
CA PRO A 164 -11.01 1.06 -7.94
C PRO A 164 -9.86 2.07 -7.92
N ASP A 165 -9.99 3.11 -7.09
CA ASP A 165 -9.02 4.18 -6.93
C ASP A 165 -8.17 4.06 -5.64
N ASN A 166 -8.26 2.91 -4.97
CA ASN A 166 -7.47 2.68 -3.76
C ASN A 166 -5.97 2.63 -4.10
N PRO A 167 -5.12 3.51 -3.52
CA PRO A 167 -3.70 3.59 -3.85
C PRO A 167 -2.95 2.29 -3.61
N ARG A 168 -3.31 1.52 -2.58
CA ARG A 168 -2.67 0.24 -2.25
C ARG A 168 -3.07 -0.86 -3.22
N LEU A 169 -4.32 -0.83 -3.73
CA LEU A 169 -4.72 -1.70 -4.85
C LEU A 169 -3.92 -1.38 -6.11
N LEU A 170 -3.76 -0.10 -6.44
CA LEU A 170 -3.00 0.35 -7.61
C LEU A 170 -1.52 -0.02 -7.48
N TRP A 171 -0.96 0.05 -6.27
CA TRP A 171 0.39 -0.43 -5.97
C TRP A 171 0.52 -1.94 -6.21
N VAL A 172 -0.43 -2.76 -5.78
CA VAL A 172 -0.43 -4.23 -5.98
C VAL A 172 -0.65 -4.61 -7.45
N LEU A 173 -1.50 -3.89 -8.17
CA LEU A 173 -1.76 -4.15 -9.59
C LEU A 173 -0.59 -3.81 -10.49
N GLY A 174 0.24 -2.84 -10.13
CA GLY A 174 1.36 -2.39 -10.93
C GLY A 174 2.33 -3.52 -11.31
N PRO A 175 2.93 -4.28 -10.38
CA PRO A 175 3.79 -5.41 -10.71
C PRO A 175 3.10 -6.51 -11.53
N ILE A 176 1.80 -6.72 -11.31
CA ILE A 176 1.00 -7.66 -12.10
C ILE A 176 0.94 -7.19 -13.56
N ARG A 177 0.70 -5.90 -13.80
CA ARG A 177 0.68 -5.33 -15.15
C ARG A 177 2.08 -5.30 -15.78
N TRP A 178 3.10 -4.96 -15.00
CA TRP A 178 4.48 -5.00 -15.45
C TRP A 178 4.88 -6.35 -16.05
N SER A 179 4.48 -7.44 -15.38
CA SER A 179 4.81 -8.81 -15.78
C SER A 179 3.85 -9.42 -16.80
N SER A 180 2.72 -8.77 -17.05
CA SER A 180 1.72 -9.28 -18.00
C SER A 180 2.02 -8.76 -19.42
N PRO A 181 1.79 -9.58 -20.44
CA PRO A 181 2.00 -9.16 -21.82
C PRO A 181 0.93 -8.15 -22.27
N PRO A 182 1.23 -7.29 -23.29
CA PRO A 182 0.31 -6.26 -23.78
C PRO A 182 -1.05 -6.82 -24.21
N GLU A 183 -1.10 -8.00 -24.82
CA GLU A 183 -2.32 -8.67 -25.30
C GLU A 183 -3.29 -9.01 -24.17
N ARG A 184 -2.79 -9.05 -22.92
CA ARG A 184 -3.57 -9.23 -21.70
C ARG A 184 -3.77 -7.94 -20.92
N GLY A 185 -3.56 -6.79 -21.57
CA GLY A 185 -3.71 -5.48 -20.96
C GLY A 185 -2.58 -5.15 -19.96
N GLY A 186 -1.40 -5.76 -20.13
CA GLY A 186 -0.20 -5.50 -19.35
C GLY A 186 0.79 -4.58 -20.06
N GLY A 187 2.04 -4.63 -19.60
CA GLY A 187 3.16 -3.85 -20.10
C GLY A 187 3.64 -2.80 -19.11
N GLN A 188 4.87 -2.34 -19.35
CA GLN A 188 5.55 -1.37 -18.48
C GLN A 188 4.75 -0.07 -18.34
N ASP A 189 4.23 0.48 -19.44
CA ASP A 189 3.48 1.72 -19.43
C ASP A 189 2.19 1.61 -18.60
N LYS A 190 1.53 0.44 -18.62
CA LYS A 190 0.35 0.20 -17.79
C LYS A 190 0.68 0.16 -16.30
N ALA A 191 1.84 -0.35 -15.93
CA ALA A 191 2.31 -0.28 -14.54
C ALA A 191 2.55 1.18 -14.11
N PHE A 192 3.23 1.97 -14.94
CA PHE A 192 3.44 3.40 -14.69
C PHE A 192 2.11 4.18 -14.55
N GLU A 193 1.13 3.93 -15.42
CA GLU A 193 -0.21 4.53 -15.32
C GLU A 193 -0.83 4.27 -13.94
N LEU A 194 -0.75 3.02 -13.44
CA LEU A 194 -1.30 2.64 -12.14
C LEU A 194 -0.57 3.33 -10.97
N TYR A 195 0.76 3.36 -10.99
CA TYR A 195 1.52 4.01 -9.93
C TYR A 195 1.27 5.51 -9.87
N ASN A 196 1.26 6.19 -11.02
CA ASN A 196 0.97 7.62 -11.10
C ASN A 196 -0.47 7.94 -10.66
N ARG A 197 -1.45 7.12 -11.06
CA ARG A 197 -2.83 7.23 -10.57
C ARG A 197 -2.89 7.05 -9.06
N GLY A 198 -2.20 6.05 -8.51
CA GLY A 198 -2.12 5.82 -7.06
C GLY A 198 -1.57 7.03 -6.31
N LEU A 199 -0.51 7.67 -6.82
CA LEU A 199 0.05 8.90 -6.26
C LEU A 199 -0.93 10.09 -6.35
N GLN A 200 -1.69 10.20 -7.44
CA GLN A 200 -2.72 11.24 -7.56
C GLN A 200 -3.85 11.02 -6.54
N GLU A 201 -4.30 9.78 -6.39
CA GLU A 201 -5.38 9.47 -5.46
C GLU A 201 -4.97 9.66 -3.99
N ILE A 202 -3.75 9.24 -3.60
CA ILE A 202 -3.29 9.42 -2.23
C ILE A 202 -3.14 10.90 -1.84
N ARG A 203 -2.78 11.77 -2.79
CA ARG A 203 -2.70 13.23 -2.57
C ARG A 203 -4.06 13.88 -2.32
N LYS A 204 -5.15 13.26 -2.81
CA LYS A 204 -6.52 13.73 -2.59
C LYS A 204 -7.09 13.25 -1.26
N GLN A 205 -6.53 12.16 -0.71
CA GLN A 205 -7.02 11.57 0.53
C GLN A 205 -6.65 12.44 1.73
N LYS A 206 -7.62 12.64 2.60
CA LYS A 206 -7.33 13.13 3.94
C LYS A 206 -6.79 12.00 4.79
N PRO A 207 -5.91 12.27 5.77
CA PRO A 207 -5.53 11.26 6.74
C PRO A 207 -6.78 10.59 7.33
N PRO A 208 -6.80 9.27 7.47
CA PRO A 208 -7.93 8.59 8.06
C PRO A 208 -8.15 9.08 9.50
N GLY A 209 -9.41 9.30 9.88
CA GLY A 209 -9.77 9.70 11.25
C GLY A 209 -9.54 8.59 12.27
N ASP A 210 -9.42 7.35 11.81
CA ASP A 210 -9.08 6.18 12.63
C ASP A 210 -7.63 5.73 12.36
N PRO A 211 -6.72 5.77 13.35
CA PRO A 211 -5.33 5.33 13.20
C PRO A 211 -5.15 3.86 12.80
N LEU A 212 -6.20 3.03 12.95
CA LEU A 212 -6.17 1.63 12.53
C LEU A 212 -6.53 1.44 11.05
N GLU A 213 -7.07 2.47 10.38
CA GLU A 213 -7.25 2.45 8.94
C GLU A 213 -5.90 2.65 8.24
N PRO A 214 -5.60 1.86 7.19
CA PRO A 214 -4.32 1.97 6.48
C PRO A 214 -4.11 3.33 5.82
N SER A 215 -2.98 3.95 6.12
CA SER A 215 -2.56 5.25 5.56
C SER A 215 -1.26 5.18 4.75
N TRP A 216 -0.64 4.00 4.67
CA TRP A 216 0.55 3.73 3.87
C TRP A 216 0.27 3.72 2.36
N GLY A 217 1.28 3.70 1.53
CA GLY A 217 1.18 3.53 0.08
C GLY A 217 1.92 4.58 -0.73
N GLN A 218 2.07 5.83 -0.24
CA GLN A 218 2.75 6.88 -1.00
C GLN A 218 4.23 6.58 -1.23
N ALA A 219 4.93 6.18 -0.20
CA ALA A 219 6.34 5.82 -0.29
C ALA A 219 6.54 4.57 -1.16
N GLU A 220 5.66 3.57 -1.03
CA GLU A 220 5.69 2.34 -1.82
C GLU A 220 5.44 2.57 -3.31
N LEU A 221 4.52 3.47 -3.66
CA LEU A 221 4.30 3.86 -5.07
C LEU A 221 5.52 4.55 -5.67
N LEU A 222 6.16 5.45 -4.92
CA LEU A 222 7.42 6.09 -5.34
C LEU A 222 8.54 5.07 -5.50
N MET A 223 8.68 4.12 -4.58
CA MET A 223 9.64 3.04 -4.68
C MET A 223 9.39 2.18 -5.92
N ASN A 224 8.13 1.83 -6.22
CA ASN A 224 7.80 1.08 -7.43
C ASN A 224 8.13 1.87 -8.71
N LEU A 225 7.91 3.19 -8.73
CA LEU A 225 8.34 4.05 -9.84
C LEU A 225 9.86 4.04 -9.98
N ALA A 226 10.61 4.21 -8.88
CA ALA A 226 12.06 4.16 -8.88
C ALA A 226 12.60 2.83 -9.44
N TRP A 227 12.07 1.71 -8.93
CA TRP A 227 12.41 0.37 -9.40
C TRP A 227 12.07 0.19 -10.89
N SER A 228 10.91 0.65 -11.31
CA SER A 228 10.43 0.53 -12.69
C SER A 228 11.25 1.36 -13.64
N ASN A 229 11.62 2.59 -13.26
CA ASN A 229 12.50 3.45 -14.04
C ASN A 229 13.92 2.85 -14.20
N LEU A 230 14.44 2.19 -13.17
CA LEU A 230 15.70 1.46 -13.21
C LEU A 230 15.63 0.24 -14.17
N ASN A 231 14.50 -0.51 -14.14
CA ASN A 231 14.40 -1.83 -14.77
C ASN A 231 13.60 -1.85 -16.08
N ARG A 232 13.10 -0.71 -16.56
CA ARG A 232 12.40 -0.64 -17.85
C ARG A 232 13.34 -0.91 -19.02
N THR A 233 12.77 -1.24 -20.18
CA THR A 233 13.52 -1.57 -21.41
C THR A 233 14.58 -0.51 -21.79
N THR A 234 14.24 0.77 -21.62
CA THR A 234 15.19 1.88 -21.71
C THR A 234 15.20 2.58 -20.35
N PRO A 235 16.17 2.27 -19.46
CA PRO A 235 16.22 2.83 -18.12
C PRO A 235 16.24 4.36 -18.09
N ASP A 236 15.44 4.95 -17.22
CA ASP A 236 15.53 6.37 -16.87
C ASP A 236 16.14 6.50 -15.48
N LEU A 237 17.47 6.52 -15.44
CA LEU A 237 18.22 6.52 -14.19
C LEU A 237 18.03 7.81 -13.37
N LYS A 238 17.75 8.93 -14.05
CA LYS A 238 17.45 10.20 -13.37
C LYS A 238 16.11 10.13 -12.67
N ALA A 239 15.06 9.70 -13.36
CA ALA A 239 13.74 9.52 -12.74
C ALA A 239 13.78 8.47 -11.66
N ALA A 240 14.53 7.36 -11.83
CA ALA A 240 14.71 6.35 -10.79
C ALA A 240 15.30 6.94 -9.49
N GLU A 241 16.32 7.79 -9.61
CA GLU A 241 16.93 8.45 -8.45
C GLU A 241 15.97 9.46 -7.79
N GLU A 242 15.30 10.30 -8.59
CA GLU A 242 14.33 11.29 -8.10
C GLU A 242 13.21 10.63 -7.30
N ASP A 243 12.63 9.54 -7.82
CA ASP A 243 11.57 8.78 -7.16
C ASP A 243 12.07 8.08 -5.88
N ALA A 244 13.27 7.49 -5.90
CA ALA A 244 13.87 6.86 -4.72
C ALA A 244 14.14 7.89 -3.61
N GLN A 245 14.67 9.07 -3.97
CA GLN A 245 14.89 10.16 -3.01
C GLN A 245 13.56 10.72 -2.48
N ALA A 246 12.51 10.78 -3.31
CA ALA A 246 11.19 11.19 -2.87
C ALA A 246 10.59 10.18 -1.86
N ALA A 247 10.79 8.87 -2.06
CA ALA A 247 10.41 7.84 -1.10
C ALA A 247 11.17 7.99 0.24
N LEU A 248 12.49 8.25 0.18
CA LEU A 248 13.32 8.46 1.38
C LEU A 248 13.00 9.77 2.12
N LYS A 249 12.48 10.80 1.46
CA LYS A 249 11.97 11.99 2.16
C LYS A 249 10.78 11.68 3.05
N LEU A 250 9.95 10.71 2.66
CA LEU A 250 8.80 10.25 3.46
C LEU A 250 9.25 9.27 4.55
N VAL A 251 10.18 8.36 4.21
CA VAL A 251 10.65 7.31 5.11
C VAL A 251 12.19 7.23 5.04
N PRO A 252 12.92 8.07 5.77
CA PRO A 252 14.39 8.16 5.68
C PRO A 252 15.13 6.88 6.10
N TYR A 253 14.48 6.05 6.89
CA TYR A 253 15.04 4.79 7.44
C TYR A 253 14.61 3.55 6.65
N TRP A 254 14.02 3.69 5.45
CA TRP A 254 13.60 2.54 4.66
C TRP A 254 14.80 1.76 4.11
N HIS A 255 15.07 0.63 4.75
CA HIS A 255 16.20 -0.24 4.45
C HIS A 255 16.28 -0.60 2.96
N TYR A 256 15.19 -1.13 2.37
CA TYR A 256 15.20 -1.53 0.97
C TYR A 256 15.57 -0.39 0.01
N VAL A 257 14.98 0.78 0.18
CA VAL A 257 15.25 1.91 -0.72
C VAL A 257 16.65 2.46 -0.51
N ARG A 258 17.06 2.67 0.76
CA ARG A 258 18.33 3.31 1.11
C ARG A 258 19.54 2.41 0.80
N ASP A 259 19.44 1.12 1.20
CA ASP A 259 20.61 0.24 1.25
C ASP A 259 20.66 -0.75 0.06
N ILE A 260 19.57 -0.88 -0.72
CA ILE A 260 19.51 -1.80 -1.86
C ILE A 260 19.23 -1.04 -3.16
N LEU A 261 18.08 -0.33 -3.25
CA LEU A 261 17.65 0.26 -4.52
C LEU A 261 18.52 1.45 -4.95
N VAL A 262 18.82 2.39 -4.03
CA VAL A 262 19.69 3.55 -4.34
C VAL A 262 21.09 3.10 -4.78
N PRO A 263 21.78 2.17 -4.09
CA PRO A 263 23.05 1.62 -4.59
C PRO A 263 22.95 0.96 -5.97
N GLN A 264 21.85 0.28 -6.27
CA GLN A 264 21.64 -0.30 -7.62
C GLN A 264 21.51 0.79 -8.69
N ILE A 265 20.78 1.87 -8.41
CA ILE A 265 20.64 3.03 -9.32
C ILE A 265 22.01 3.67 -9.56
N GLN A 266 22.77 3.95 -8.50
CA GLN A 266 24.11 4.53 -8.58
C GLN A 266 25.07 3.63 -9.37
N ALA A 267 25.03 2.32 -9.14
CA ALA A 267 25.83 1.37 -9.90
C ALA A 267 25.46 1.34 -11.40
N ALA A 268 24.17 1.55 -11.72
CA ALA A 268 23.72 1.66 -13.11
C ALA A 268 24.20 2.97 -13.78
N GLN A 269 24.15 4.09 -13.05
CA GLN A 269 24.64 5.39 -13.50
C GLN A 269 26.15 5.42 -13.76
N ALA A 270 26.93 4.69 -12.95
CA ALA A 270 28.38 4.60 -13.08
C ALA A 270 28.85 3.76 -14.28
N LYS A 271 27.97 2.97 -14.91
CA LYS A 271 28.31 2.20 -16.11
C LYS A 271 28.43 3.14 -17.31
N PRO A 272 29.55 3.09 -18.07
CA PRO A 272 29.68 3.89 -19.31
C PRO A 272 28.54 3.55 -20.27
N ALA A 273 27.95 4.58 -20.87
CA ALA A 273 26.96 4.37 -21.92
C ALA A 273 27.57 3.45 -23.01
N LYS A 274 26.86 2.38 -23.38
CA LYS A 274 27.28 1.54 -24.50
C LYS A 274 27.47 2.47 -25.69
N PRO A 275 28.65 2.44 -26.37
CA PRO A 275 28.83 3.25 -27.57
C PRO A 275 27.71 2.92 -28.55
N THR A 276 26.99 3.93 -28.98
CA THR A 276 26.02 3.81 -30.07
C THR A 276 26.81 3.30 -31.25
N ALA A 277 26.53 2.09 -31.72
CA ALA A 277 27.16 1.57 -32.91
C ALA A 277 26.78 2.52 -34.06
N VAL A 278 27.71 3.37 -34.44
CA VAL A 278 27.61 4.15 -35.69
C VAL A 278 27.86 3.12 -36.79
N TYR A 279 26.80 2.62 -37.39
CA TYR A 279 26.90 1.88 -38.62
C TYR A 279 27.28 2.90 -39.74
N PRO A 280 28.34 2.65 -40.48
CA PRO A 280 28.75 3.47 -41.59
C PRO A 280 27.76 3.42 -42.75
#